data_520f330f7dd908d39ba10675762d22f2
#
_entry.id   520f330f7dd908d39ba10675762d22f2
#
_cell.length_a   1.000
_cell.length_b   1.000
_cell.length_c   1.000
_cell.angle_alpha   90.00
_cell.angle_beta   90.00
_cell.angle_gamma   90.00
#
_symmetry.space_group_name_H-M   'P 1'
#
loop_
_entity.id
_entity.type
_entity.pdbx_description
1 polymer ?
#
loop_
_entity_poly.entity_id
_entity_poly.type
_entity_poly.pdbx_seq_one_letter_code
_entity_poly.pdbx_strand_id
1 'polypeptide(L)'
;MTPSIIYFDDDSARRERIVRGFAALSLSVRPTASLSEAGTMLASDLQAEVFLAAFPRLDEAKITFLEGLKATRPDLSIVVVAEPTNEKEAFRLLAADIAAGIIPPGAAAAAPAFVRSEWRRRTGQARMDACAKTLRRLKAERARNAKRADELESISEATLENLMTALDLRDVETFGHSQTVAKYAQVLAQIMGLLDEERLDDIHKGALLHDIGKIAIPDSILKKPGALSPEEWEKIRLHPALGHGLIKEIKMVHIVGEIILSHHERYDGTGYPRGLKKDRIPLEARIFALADALDAITAHRPYRRARDFKAARVEIIRAAGTQFDPQVVQAFLSLKTENWEKIRFETTSRLPGIAEFAQTLKKIRK
;
A
#
# COMPACT_ATOMS: atom_id res chain seq x y z
N MET A 1 13.54 19.26 -30.43
CA MET A 1 12.69 19.44 -31.62
C MET A 1 12.67 20.94 -31.96
N THR A 2 12.65 21.26 -33.23
CA THR A 2 12.47 22.62 -33.73
C THR A 2 11.07 22.76 -34.30
N PRO A 3 10.41 23.94 -34.14
CA PRO A 3 9.06 24.13 -34.68
C PRO A 3 9.05 24.08 -36.22
N SER A 4 7.94 23.55 -36.77
CA SER A 4 7.66 23.77 -38.21
C SER A 4 6.96 25.12 -38.35
N ILE A 5 7.57 26.00 -39.10
CA ILE A 5 7.16 27.42 -39.23
C ILE A 5 6.76 27.72 -40.67
N ILE A 6 5.58 28.24 -40.90
CA ILE A 6 5.18 28.85 -42.17
C ILE A 6 5.20 30.35 -42.00
N TYR A 7 5.80 31.03 -42.97
CA TYR A 7 5.97 32.49 -42.94
C TYR A 7 5.43 33.13 -44.22
N PHE A 8 4.43 33.97 -44.03
CA PHE A 8 3.89 34.81 -45.09
C PHE A 8 4.42 36.23 -45.00
N ASP A 9 4.90 36.76 -46.12
CA ASP A 9 5.24 38.15 -46.29
C ASP A 9 5.25 38.53 -47.80
N ASP A 10 4.51 39.55 -48.19
CA ASP A 10 4.46 40.03 -49.56
C ASP A 10 5.69 40.93 -49.91
N ASP A 11 6.37 41.51 -48.90
CA ASP A 11 7.61 42.27 -49.06
C ASP A 11 8.83 41.34 -49.16
N SER A 12 9.44 41.29 -50.33
CA SER A 12 10.56 40.37 -50.58
C SER A 12 11.80 40.71 -49.75
N ALA A 13 12.12 41.97 -49.53
CA ALA A 13 13.29 42.40 -48.76
C ALA A 13 13.12 42.10 -47.25
N ARG A 14 11.91 42.32 -46.70
CA ARG A 14 11.56 41.96 -45.33
C ARG A 14 11.55 40.45 -45.15
N ARG A 15 10.96 39.70 -46.09
CA ARG A 15 10.92 38.25 -46.11
C ARG A 15 12.30 37.62 -46.04
N GLU A 16 13.23 38.05 -46.90
CA GLU A 16 14.60 37.55 -46.86
C GLU A 16 15.33 37.87 -45.56
N ARG A 17 15.13 39.06 -45.01
CA ARG A 17 15.74 39.46 -43.75
C ARG A 17 15.27 38.56 -42.58
N ILE A 18 13.98 38.30 -42.48
CA ILE A 18 13.39 37.48 -41.45
C ILE A 18 13.82 36.01 -41.62
N VAL A 19 13.84 35.47 -42.85
CA VAL A 19 14.34 34.12 -43.13
C VAL A 19 15.80 33.96 -42.70
N ARG A 20 16.67 34.94 -42.96
CA ARG A 20 18.04 34.94 -42.43
C ARG A 20 18.09 34.94 -40.90
N GLY A 21 17.19 35.68 -40.27
CA GLY A 21 17.07 35.70 -38.81
C GLY A 21 16.67 34.31 -38.23
N PHE A 22 15.80 33.59 -38.88
CA PHE A 22 15.44 32.19 -38.49
C PHE A 22 16.62 31.24 -38.66
N ALA A 23 17.36 31.35 -39.79
CA ALA A 23 18.55 30.54 -40.03
C ALA A 23 19.64 30.80 -38.98
N ALA A 24 19.86 32.06 -38.57
CA ALA A 24 20.79 32.40 -37.49
C ALA A 24 20.42 31.80 -36.12
N LEU A 25 19.15 31.45 -35.91
CA LEU A 25 18.67 30.78 -34.73
C LEU A 25 18.54 29.26 -34.90
N SER A 26 19.04 28.70 -36.03
CA SER A 26 18.89 27.27 -36.39
C SER A 26 17.44 26.82 -36.45
N LEU A 27 16.53 27.69 -36.89
CA LEU A 27 15.12 27.41 -37.09
C LEU A 27 14.81 27.30 -38.57
N SER A 28 14.10 26.23 -38.97
CA SER A 28 13.63 26.06 -40.34
C SER A 28 12.31 26.79 -40.54
N VAL A 29 12.19 27.53 -41.63
CA VAL A 29 10.98 28.28 -41.99
C VAL A 29 10.68 28.09 -43.48
N ARG A 30 9.41 27.95 -43.83
CA ARG A 30 8.92 27.89 -45.20
C ARG A 30 8.28 29.24 -45.56
N PRO A 31 8.96 30.08 -46.30
CA PRO A 31 8.46 31.43 -46.69
C PRO A 31 7.52 31.33 -47.91
N THR A 32 6.51 32.19 -47.93
CA THR A 32 5.65 32.40 -49.10
C THR A 32 5.33 33.90 -49.26
N ALA A 33 5.09 34.32 -50.51
CA ALA A 33 4.67 35.67 -50.86
C ALA A 33 3.14 35.77 -51.05
N SER A 34 2.43 34.65 -50.96
CA SER A 34 0.95 34.58 -51.17
C SER A 34 0.27 34.12 -49.92
N LEU A 35 -0.74 34.86 -49.46
CA LEU A 35 -1.58 34.47 -48.33
C LEU A 35 -2.41 33.24 -48.65
N SER A 36 -2.86 33.09 -49.91
CA SER A 36 -3.57 31.89 -50.38
C SER A 36 -2.69 30.63 -50.34
N GLU A 37 -1.43 30.77 -50.76
CA GLU A 37 -0.45 29.71 -50.67
C GLU A 37 -0.14 29.35 -49.20
N ALA A 38 -0.02 30.32 -48.32
CA ALA A 38 0.14 30.09 -46.90
C ALA A 38 -1.03 29.27 -46.33
N GLY A 39 -2.26 29.63 -46.70
CA GLY A 39 -3.47 28.89 -46.32
C GLY A 39 -3.46 27.42 -46.77
N THR A 40 -3.04 27.22 -48.03
CA THR A 40 -2.89 25.85 -48.58
C THR A 40 -1.80 25.05 -47.86
N MET A 41 -0.66 25.66 -47.60
CA MET A 41 0.43 25.04 -46.83
C MET A 41 -0.01 24.64 -45.40
N LEU A 42 -0.76 25.53 -44.74
CA LEU A 42 -1.25 25.27 -43.39
C LEU A 42 -2.34 24.18 -43.35
N ALA A 43 -3.16 24.09 -44.41
CA ALA A 43 -4.17 23.05 -44.55
C ALA A 43 -3.55 21.66 -44.83
N SER A 44 -2.46 21.61 -45.61
CA SER A 44 -1.77 20.38 -46.00
C SER A 44 -0.75 19.91 -44.98
N ASP A 45 -0.15 20.81 -44.17
CA ASP A 45 0.85 20.49 -43.16
C ASP A 45 0.28 20.60 -41.74
N LEU A 46 -0.24 19.48 -41.26
CA LEU A 46 -0.72 19.37 -39.89
C LEU A 46 0.41 19.44 -38.83
N GLN A 47 1.67 19.35 -39.26
CA GLN A 47 2.84 19.48 -38.38
C GLN A 47 3.29 20.94 -38.20
N ALA A 48 2.70 21.89 -38.96
CA ALA A 48 2.99 23.30 -38.76
C ALA A 48 2.52 23.78 -37.39
N GLU A 49 3.45 24.22 -36.55
CA GLU A 49 3.20 24.63 -35.17
C GLU A 49 3.10 26.18 -35.04
N VAL A 50 3.72 26.90 -35.97
CA VAL A 50 3.75 28.38 -35.98
C VAL A 50 3.44 28.92 -37.35
N PHE A 51 2.55 29.89 -37.38
CA PHE A 51 2.32 30.74 -38.55
C PHE A 51 2.76 32.16 -38.21
N LEU A 52 3.78 32.65 -38.93
CA LEU A 52 4.20 34.04 -38.90
C LEU A 52 3.60 34.75 -40.12
N ALA A 53 2.77 35.74 -39.90
CA ALA A 53 2.15 36.51 -40.95
C ALA A 53 2.59 38.00 -40.87
N ALA A 54 3.22 38.50 -41.93
CA ALA A 54 3.59 39.88 -42.03
C ALA A 54 2.64 40.65 -42.99
N PHE A 55 2.01 41.66 -42.49
CA PHE A 55 1.10 42.51 -43.24
C PHE A 55 1.61 43.99 -43.22
N PRO A 56 1.56 44.73 -44.34
CA PRO A 56 1.82 46.15 -44.32
C PRO A 56 0.85 46.90 -43.40
N ARG A 57 -0.40 46.49 -43.42
CA ARG A 57 -1.50 46.99 -42.59
C ARG A 57 -2.44 45.86 -42.22
N LEU A 58 -2.90 45.86 -40.99
CA LEU A 58 -3.90 44.90 -40.51
C LEU A 58 -5.30 45.52 -40.74
N ASP A 59 -6.10 44.85 -41.53
CA ASP A 59 -7.48 45.22 -41.87
C ASP A 59 -8.45 44.10 -41.52
N GLU A 60 -9.75 44.37 -41.59
CA GLU A 60 -10.79 43.45 -41.20
C GLU A 60 -10.75 42.12 -41.99
N ALA A 61 -10.39 42.15 -43.27
CA ALA A 61 -10.26 40.92 -44.08
C ALA A 61 -9.14 40.02 -43.57
N LYS A 62 -8.02 40.60 -43.19
CA LYS A 62 -6.88 39.84 -42.62
C LYS A 62 -7.17 39.31 -41.22
N ILE A 63 -7.88 40.09 -40.40
CA ILE A 63 -8.35 39.66 -39.08
C ILE A 63 -9.29 38.45 -39.22
N THR A 64 -10.28 38.52 -40.10
CA THR A 64 -11.22 37.45 -40.38
C THR A 64 -10.50 36.18 -40.87
N PHE A 65 -9.48 36.35 -41.73
CA PHE A 65 -8.63 35.20 -42.11
C PHE A 65 -7.93 34.57 -40.94
N LEU A 66 -7.33 35.33 -40.05
CA LEU A 66 -6.61 34.80 -38.86
C LEU A 66 -7.60 34.13 -37.87
N GLU A 67 -8.76 34.69 -37.69
CA GLU A 67 -9.84 34.11 -36.87
C GLU A 67 -10.32 32.75 -37.44
N GLY A 68 -10.55 32.69 -38.74
CA GLY A 68 -10.95 31.42 -39.42
C GLY A 68 -9.83 30.40 -39.34
N LEU A 69 -8.59 30.80 -39.48
CA LEU A 69 -7.44 29.92 -39.33
C LEU A 69 -7.33 29.39 -37.90
N LYS A 70 -7.49 30.21 -36.90
CA LYS A 70 -7.44 29.82 -35.50
C LYS A 70 -8.60 28.90 -35.10
N ALA A 71 -9.79 29.13 -35.68
CA ALA A 71 -10.94 28.28 -35.46
C ALA A 71 -10.74 26.86 -36.01
N THR A 72 -10.04 26.72 -37.16
CA THR A 72 -9.74 25.40 -37.77
C THR A 72 -8.49 24.74 -37.16
N ARG A 73 -7.54 25.53 -36.70
CA ARG A 73 -6.26 25.09 -36.10
C ARG A 73 -6.05 25.76 -34.72
N PRO A 74 -6.77 25.35 -33.67
CA PRO A 74 -6.63 25.93 -32.34
C PRO A 74 -5.20 25.74 -31.73
N ASP A 75 -4.49 24.72 -32.18
CA ASP A 75 -3.12 24.36 -31.80
C ASP A 75 -2.07 25.30 -32.39
N LEU A 76 -2.39 25.98 -33.53
CA LEU A 76 -1.44 26.83 -34.25
C LEU A 76 -1.11 28.08 -33.47
N SER A 77 0.19 28.37 -33.32
CA SER A 77 0.66 29.62 -32.76
C SER A 77 0.78 30.67 -33.88
N ILE A 78 -0.05 31.72 -33.85
CA ILE A 78 -0.07 32.75 -34.84
C ILE A 78 0.73 33.97 -34.29
N VAL A 79 1.73 34.42 -35.03
CA VAL A 79 2.48 35.67 -34.73
C VAL A 79 2.29 36.62 -35.91
N VAL A 80 1.93 37.84 -35.61
CA VAL A 80 1.62 38.86 -36.64
C VAL A 80 2.67 39.95 -36.61
N VAL A 81 3.19 40.33 -37.78
CA VAL A 81 4.04 41.52 -37.98
C VAL A 81 3.20 42.54 -38.76
N ALA A 82 2.66 43.53 -38.07
CA ALA A 82 1.80 44.54 -38.69
C ALA A 82 1.74 45.81 -37.84
N GLU A 83 1.44 46.95 -38.48
CA GLU A 83 0.87 48.10 -37.78
C GLU A 83 -0.64 47.91 -37.65
N PRO A 84 -1.19 47.81 -36.44
CA PRO A 84 -2.63 47.82 -36.27
C PRO A 84 -3.21 49.15 -36.66
N THR A 85 -4.31 49.16 -37.41
CA THR A 85 -4.97 50.39 -37.82
C THR A 85 -5.51 51.17 -36.63
N ASN A 86 -5.87 50.43 -35.56
CA ASN A 86 -6.22 50.97 -34.26
C ASN A 86 -5.97 49.97 -33.15
N GLU A 87 -5.98 50.41 -31.88
CA GLU A 87 -5.75 49.58 -30.69
C GLU A 87 -6.81 48.45 -30.52
N LYS A 88 -8.04 48.67 -31.02
CA LYS A 88 -9.10 47.66 -30.93
C LYS A 88 -8.81 46.40 -31.74
N GLU A 89 -8.18 46.53 -32.92
CA GLU A 89 -7.79 45.40 -33.76
C GLU A 89 -6.69 44.56 -33.13
N ALA A 90 -5.70 45.22 -32.57
CA ALA A 90 -4.64 44.55 -31.82
C ALA A 90 -5.19 43.84 -30.59
N PHE A 91 -6.08 44.48 -29.83
CA PHE A 91 -6.71 43.94 -28.67
C PHE A 91 -7.58 42.71 -29.03
N ARG A 92 -8.38 42.77 -30.12
CA ARG A 92 -9.21 41.69 -30.61
C ARG A 92 -8.39 40.42 -30.86
N LEU A 93 -7.24 40.53 -31.54
CA LEU A 93 -6.38 39.40 -31.86
C LEU A 93 -5.68 38.79 -30.62
N LEU A 94 -5.23 39.63 -29.70
CA LEU A 94 -4.53 39.19 -28.49
C LEU A 94 -5.48 38.67 -27.42
N ALA A 95 -6.57 39.39 -27.14
CA ALA A 95 -7.52 39.04 -26.09
C ALA A 95 -8.34 37.76 -26.40
N ALA A 96 -8.60 37.51 -27.70
CA ALA A 96 -9.26 36.30 -28.15
C ALA A 96 -8.32 35.10 -28.38
N ASP A 97 -7.03 35.24 -27.97
CA ASP A 97 -5.99 34.21 -28.19
C ASP A 97 -5.84 33.78 -29.67
N ILE A 98 -6.18 34.68 -30.60
CA ILE A 98 -6.03 34.48 -32.04
C ILE A 98 -4.57 34.60 -32.42
N ALA A 99 -3.90 35.64 -31.95
CA ALA A 99 -2.47 35.83 -32.14
C ALA A 99 -1.69 35.72 -30.81
N ALA A 100 -0.57 35.04 -30.84
CA ALA A 100 0.35 34.94 -29.70
C ALA A 100 1.14 36.24 -29.46
N GLY A 101 1.23 37.08 -30.47
CA GLY A 101 1.84 38.40 -30.38
C GLY A 101 1.74 39.18 -31.67
N ILE A 102 1.80 40.51 -31.53
CA ILE A 102 1.86 41.45 -32.64
C ILE A 102 3.18 42.20 -32.54
N ILE A 103 3.97 42.21 -33.63
CA ILE A 103 5.27 42.82 -33.71
C ILE A 103 5.17 44.01 -34.67
N PRO A 104 5.50 45.23 -34.26
CA PRO A 104 5.53 46.37 -35.18
C PRO A 104 6.51 46.14 -36.34
N PRO A 105 6.24 46.64 -37.56
CA PRO A 105 7.09 46.44 -38.72
C PRO A 105 8.54 46.93 -38.52
N GLY A 106 8.74 48.01 -37.76
CA GLY A 106 10.06 48.50 -37.39
C GLY A 106 10.88 47.55 -36.51
N ALA A 107 10.20 46.62 -35.79
CA ALA A 107 10.80 45.57 -34.96
C ALA A 107 10.76 44.18 -35.63
N ALA A 108 10.44 44.07 -36.89
CA ALA A 108 10.25 42.78 -37.60
C ALA A 108 11.51 41.86 -37.51
N ALA A 109 12.70 42.41 -37.39
CA ALA A 109 13.94 41.64 -37.18
C ALA A 109 13.92 40.81 -35.87
N ALA A 110 13.10 41.18 -34.90
CA ALA A 110 12.94 40.42 -33.64
C ALA A 110 11.96 39.24 -33.76
N ALA A 111 11.19 39.13 -34.86
CA ALA A 111 10.17 38.07 -35.03
C ALA A 111 10.73 36.65 -34.85
N PRO A 112 11.90 36.26 -35.39
CA PRO A 112 12.46 34.92 -35.16
C PRO A 112 12.73 34.61 -33.70
N ALA A 113 13.25 35.55 -32.94
CA ALA A 113 13.52 35.42 -31.51
C ALA A 113 12.20 35.26 -30.70
N PHE A 114 11.20 36.07 -31.04
CA PHE A 114 9.88 36.04 -30.44
C PHE A 114 9.20 34.67 -30.71
N VAL A 115 9.18 34.22 -31.96
CA VAL A 115 8.62 32.90 -32.35
C VAL A 115 9.29 31.78 -31.57
N ARG A 116 10.62 31.79 -31.45
CA ARG A 116 11.36 30.78 -30.66
C ARG A 116 11.00 30.81 -29.18
N SER A 117 10.86 32.00 -28.62
CA SER A 117 10.46 32.17 -27.22
C SER A 117 9.05 31.62 -26.95
N GLU A 118 8.10 32.00 -27.79
CA GLU A 118 6.70 31.58 -27.68
C GLU A 118 6.53 30.05 -27.83
N TRP A 119 7.20 29.48 -28.84
CA TRP A 119 7.20 28.03 -29.02
C TRP A 119 7.76 27.27 -27.78
N ARG A 120 8.89 27.77 -27.21
CA ARG A 120 9.46 27.17 -25.98
C ARG A 120 8.50 27.29 -24.79
N ARG A 121 7.82 28.41 -24.65
CA ARG A 121 6.83 28.64 -23.60
C ARG A 121 5.68 27.61 -23.69
N ARG A 122 5.11 27.46 -24.88
CA ARG A 122 3.98 26.50 -25.12
C ARG A 122 4.40 25.06 -24.93
N THR A 123 5.52 24.65 -25.50
CA THR A 123 6.00 23.27 -25.34
C THR A 123 6.43 22.97 -23.92
N GLY A 124 6.97 23.92 -23.20
CA GLY A 124 7.29 23.81 -21.78
C GLY A 124 6.02 23.61 -20.94
N GLN A 125 5.01 24.41 -21.16
CA GLN A 125 3.73 24.31 -20.46
C GLN A 125 3.04 22.95 -20.71
N ALA A 126 2.96 22.53 -21.97
CA ALA A 126 2.38 21.23 -22.33
C ALA A 126 3.10 20.05 -21.65
N ARG A 127 4.44 20.12 -21.57
CA ARG A 127 5.23 19.09 -20.85
C ARG A 127 4.96 19.11 -19.34
N MET A 128 4.84 20.29 -18.74
CA MET A 128 4.50 20.43 -17.32
C MET A 128 3.12 19.88 -17.02
N ASP A 129 2.12 20.17 -17.87
CA ASP A 129 0.75 19.68 -17.71
C ASP A 129 0.68 18.15 -17.85
N ALA A 130 1.38 17.58 -18.84
CA ALA A 130 1.49 16.13 -19.01
C ALA A 130 2.17 15.47 -17.80
N CYS A 131 3.25 16.06 -17.30
CA CYS A 131 3.95 15.57 -16.10
C CYS A 131 3.03 15.64 -14.87
N ALA A 132 2.33 16.75 -14.66
CA ALA A 132 1.40 16.93 -13.56
C ALA A 132 0.23 15.91 -13.62
N LYS A 133 -0.30 15.63 -14.82
CA LYS A 133 -1.34 14.61 -15.03
C LYS A 133 -0.84 13.21 -14.69
N THR A 134 0.37 12.86 -15.15
CA THR A 134 1.00 11.56 -14.85
C THR A 134 1.25 11.40 -13.35
N LEU A 135 1.76 12.45 -12.69
CA LEU A 135 2.00 12.43 -11.24
C LEU A 135 0.70 12.24 -10.43
N ARG A 136 -0.38 12.91 -10.83
CA ARG A 136 -1.71 12.72 -10.20
C ARG A 136 -2.21 11.28 -10.34
N ARG A 137 -2.03 10.70 -11.55
CA ARG A 137 -2.41 9.30 -11.81
C ARG A 137 -1.62 8.34 -10.91
N LEU A 138 -0.30 8.48 -10.84
CA LEU A 138 0.57 7.63 -10.02
C LEU A 138 0.24 7.73 -8.52
N LYS A 139 -0.03 8.95 -8.02
CA LYS A 139 -0.45 9.14 -6.63
C LYS A 139 -1.79 8.45 -6.32
N ALA A 140 -2.76 8.56 -7.23
CA ALA A 140 -4.06 7.90 -7.07
C ALA A 140 -3.94 6.35 -7.14
N GLU A 141 -3.08 5.83 -7.99
CA GLU A 141 -2.80 4.39 -8.10
C GLU A 141 -2.11 3.86 -6.84
N ARG A 142 -1.11 4.58 -6.33
CA ARG A 142 -0.44 4.25 -5.05
C ARG A 142 -1.42 4.20 -3.88
N ALA A 143 -2.31 5.20 -3.78
CA ALA A 143 -3.33 5.22 -2.72
C ALA A 143 -4.31 4.04 -2.82
N ARG A 144 -4.73 3.66 -4.05
CA ARG A 144 -5.58 2.48 -4.26
C ARG A 144 -4.88 1.18 -3.90
N ASN A 145 -3.59 1.06 -4.26
CA ASN A 145 -2.81 -0.14 -3.94
C ASN A 145 -2.59 -0.29 -2.43
N ALA A 146 -2.31 0.81 -1.72
CA ALA A 146 -2.20 0.81 -0.26
C ALA A 146 -3.52 0.33 0.37
N LYS A 147 -4.66 0.91 -0.03
CA LYS A 147 -5.97 0.49 0.49
C LYS A 147 -6.27 -0.99 0.22
N ARG A 148 -5.92 -1.50 -0.97
CA ARG A 148 -6.07 -2.93 -1.29
C ARG A 148 -5.17 -3.82 -0.44
N ALA A 149 -3.96 -3.37 -0.13
CA ALA A 149 -3.06 -4.11 0.75
C ALA A 149 -3.66 -4.23 2.16
N ASP A 150 -4.15 -3.13 2.73
CA ASP A 150 -4.81 -3.11 4.03
C ASP A 150 -6.06 -4.00 4.07
N GLU A 151 -6.89 -3.97 3.00
CA GLU A 151 -8.07 -4.83 2.88
C GLU A 151 -7.68 -6.32 2.82
N LEU A 152 -6.64 -6.69 2.07
CA LEU A 152 -6.16 -8.06 1.96
C LEU A 152 -5.58 -8.56 3.29
N GLU A 153 -4.86 -7.73 4.01
CA GLU A 153 -4.31 -8.05 5.33
C GLU A 153 -5.43 -8.32 6.33
N SER A 154 -6.43 -7.45 6.41
CA SER A 154 -7.60 -7.63 7.26
C SER A 154 -8.39 -8.91 6.94
N ILE A 155 -8.57 -9.24 5.64
CA ILE A 155 -9.23 -10.48 5.23
C ILE A 155 -8.39 -11.70 5.63
N SER A 156 -7.06 -11.62 5.48
CA SER A 156 -6.15 -12.69 5.86
C SER A 156 -6.21 -12.98 7.36
N GLU A 157 -6.16 -11.93 8.19
CA GLU A 157 -6.28 -12.06 9.65
C GLU A 157 -7.62 -12.68 10.06
N ALA A 158 -8.73 -12.15 9.56
CA ALA A 158 -10.05 -12.68 9.85
C ALA A 158 -10.20 -14.16 9.40
N THR A 159 -9.56 -14.53 8.30
CA THR A 159 -9.57 -15.92 7.79
C THR A 159 -8.82 -16.85 8.73
N LEU A 160 -7.62 -16.43 9.19
CA LEU A 160 -6.83 -17.19 10.17
C LEU A 160 -7.59 -17.36 11.49
N GLU A 161 -8.17 -16.29 12.03
CA GLU A 161 -8.98 -16.35 13.26
C GLU A 161 -10.18 -17.30 13.13
N ASN A 162 -10.90 -17.24 12.02
CA ASN A 162 -12.03 -18.12 11.77
C ASN A 162 -11.61 -19.60 11.63
N LEU A 163 -10.47 -19.85 11.00
CA LEU A 163 -9.92 -21.21 10.83
C LEU A 163 -9.51 -21.80 12.17
N MET A 164 -8.84 -21.02 13.02
CA MET A 164 -8.47 -21.45 14.37
C MET A 164 -9.67 -21.63 15.28
N THR A 165 -10.67 -20.74 15.16
CA THR A 165 -11.96 -20.92 15.86
C THR A 165 -12.62 -22.25 15.49
N ALA A 166 -12.59 -22.63 14.20
CA ALA A 166 -13.13 -23.88 13.75
C ALA A 166 -12.34 -25.09 14.33
N LEU A 167 -11.03 -24.95 14.47
CA LEU A 167 -10.18 -25.97 15.09
C LEU A 167 -10.44 -26.07 16.62
N ASP A 168 -10.52 -24.97 17.33
CA ASP A 168 -10.85 -24.88 18.76
C ASP A 168 -12.22 -25.55 19.04
N LEU A 169 -13.20 -25.39 18.12
CA LEU A 169 -14.50 -26.07 18.20
C LEU A 169 -14.40 -27.58 17.98
N ARG A 170 -13.42 -28.04 17.22
CA ARG A 170 -13.16 -29.48 17.01
C ARG A 170 -12.47 -30.09 18.23
N ASP A 171 -11.52 -29.38 18.79
CA ASP A 171 -10.84 -29.76 20.03
C ASP A 171 -11.74 -29.48 21.26
N VAL A 172 -11.46 -30.08 22.39
CA VAL A 172 -12.18 -29.87 23.65
C VAL A 172 -11.70 -28.57 24.35
N GLU A 173 -10.93 -27.74 23.66
CA GLU A 173 -10.38 -26.51 24.21
C GLU A 173 -11.43 -25.38 24.34
N THR A 174 -11.12 -24.42 25.17
CA THR A 174 -12.04 -23.33 25.49
C THR A 174 -12.08 -22.35 24.33
N PHE A 175 -13.26 -22.07 23.84
CA PHE A 175 -13.51 -21.03 22.86
C PHE A 175 -12.84 -19.69 23.21
N GLY A 176 -12.09 -19.11 22.27
CA GLY A 176 -11.33 -17.88 22.46
C GLY A 176 -9.99 -18.06 23.18
N HIS A 177 -9.56 -19.32 23.42
CA HIS A 177 -8.25 -19.65 23.97
C HIS A 177 -7.12 -19.02 23.16
N SER A 178 -7.03 -19.34 21.88
CA SER A 178 -5.95 -18.87 21.00
C SER A 178 -5.82 -17.36 20.96
N GLN A 179 -6.95 -16.62 20.96
CA GLN A 179 -6.94 -15.14 21.00
C GLN A 179 -6.48 -14.58 22.35
N THR A 180 -6.90 -15.20 23.45
CA THR A 180 -6.49 -14.78 24.79
C THR A 180 -4.99 -15.02 24.98
N VAL A 181 -4.50 -16.19 24.56
CA VAL A 181 -3.07 -16.53 24.61
C VAL A 181 -2.24 -15.56 23.74
N ALA A 182 -2.71 -15.27 22.53
CA ALA A 182 -2.04 -14.32 21.64
C ALA A 182 -1.91 -12.92 22.29
N LYS A 183 -2.97 -12.44 22.94
CA LYS A 183 -2.94 -11.16 23.63
C LYS A 183 -2.01 -11.15 24.85
N TYR A 184 -2.01 -12.23 25.64
CA TYR A 184 -1.06 -12.39 26.74
C TYR A 184 0.38 -12.41 26.25
N ALA A 185 0.68 -13.14 25.18
CA ALA A 185 2.00 -13.22 24.60
C ALA A 185 2.50 -11.87 24.09
N GLN A 186 1.66 -11.11 23.38
CA GLN A 186 1.99 -9.75 22.95
C GLN A 186 2.32 -8.82 24.13
N VAL A 187 1.51 -8.83 25.18
CA VAL A 187 1.75 -7.99 26.36
C VAL A 187 3.04 -8.37 27.07
N LEU A 188 3.32 -9.67 27.23
CA LEU A 188 4.60 -10.15 27.78
C LEU A 188 5.79 -9.71 26.93
N ALA A 189 5.68 -9.85 25.62
CA ALA A 189 6.70 -9.42 24.66
C ALA A 189 7.01 -7.91 24.79
N GLN A 190 5.96 -7.08 24.87
CA GLN A 190 6.10 -5.64 25.06
C GLN A 190 6.77 -5.29 26.40
N ILE A 191 6.40 -5.95 27.50
CA ILE A 191 7.04 -5.78 28.81
C ILE A 191 8.53 -6.16 28.76
N MET A 192 8.88 -7.15 27.96
CA MET A 192 10.27 -7.57 27.75
C MET A 192 11.04 -6.69 26.75
N GLY A 193 10.43 -5.61 26.24
CA GLY A 193 11.07 -4.64 25.35
C GLY A 193 11.04 -4.99 23.88
N LEU A 194 10.25 -5.98 23.47
CA LEU A 194 9.98 -6.26 22.05
C LEU A 194 8.91 -5.28 21.56
N LEU A 195 9.35 -4.19 20.89
CA LEU A 195 8.46 -3.09 20.47
C LEU A 195 8.26 -3.02 18.94
N ASP A 196 8.93 -3.89 18.21
CA ASP A 196 8.78 -3.98 16.76
C ASP A 196 7.41 -4.54 16.39
N GLU A 197 6.65 -3.79 15.58
CA GLU A 197 5.26 -4.12 15.25
C GLU A 197 5.16 -5.43 14.44
N GLU A 198 6.08 -5.68 13.51
CA GLU A 198 6.11 -6.88 12.69
C GLU A 198 6.37 -8.12 13.57
N ARG A 199 7.31 -8.00 14.51
CA ARG A 199 7.62 -9.07 15.47
C ARG A 199 6.46 -9.35 16.45
N LEU A 200 5.74 -8.33 16.88
CA LEU A 200 4.56 -8.49 17.73
C LEU A 200 3.40 -9.14 16.97
N ASP A 201 3.26 -8.85 15.69
CA ASP A 201 2.29 -9.48 14.81
C ASP A 201 2.63 -10.95 14.56
N ASP A 202 3.91 -11.28 14.34
CA ASP A 202 4.37 -12.67 14.24
C ASP A 202 4.10 -13.47 15.52
N ILE A 203 4.31 -12.87 16.71
CA ILE A 203 3.97 -13.51 17.99
C ILE A 203 2.47 -13.76 18.06
N HIS A 204 1.66 -12.82 17.63
CA HIS A 204 0.20 -12.96 17.57
C HIS A 204 -0.21 -14.11 16.66
N LYS A 205 0.27 -14.11 15.42
CA LYS A 205 -0.02 -15.16 14.42
C LYS A 205 0.48 -16.52 14.87
N GLY A 206 1.67 -16.60 15.45
CA GLY A 206 2.22 -17.84 16.00
C GLY A 206 1.37 -18.39 17.15
N ALA A 207 0.90 -17.51 18.03
CA ALA A 207 0.02 -17.89 19.13
C ALA A 207 -1.36 -18.34 18.63
N LEU A 208 -1.93 -17.69 17.63
CA LEU A 208 -3.18 -18.15 17.03
C LEU A 208 -3.04 -19.56 16.41
N LEU A 209 -1.93 -19.80 15.71
CA LEU A 209 -1.72 -21.00 14.90
C LEU A 209 -1.00 -22.14 15.64
N HIS A 210 -0.63 -21.98 16.92
CA HIS A 210 0.22 -22.95 17.64
C HIS A 210 -0.24 -24.40 17.52
N ASP A 211 -1.52 -24.61 17.56
CA ASP A 211 -2.19 -25.91 17.54
C ASP A 211 -2.72 -26.36 16.17
N ILE A 212 -2.40 -25.64 15.08
CA ILE A 212 -2.90 -25.96 13.72
C ILE A 212 -2.63 -27.43 13.32
N GLY A 213 -1.53 -28.01 13.81
CA GLY A 213 -1.17 -29.39 13.54
C GLY A 213 -2.13 -30.44 14.13
N LYS A 214 -2.97 -30.06 15.09
CA LYS A 214 -4.04 -30.93 15.63
C LYS A 214 -5.06 -31.35 14.56
N ILE A 215 -5.11 -30.65 13.42
CA ILE A 215 -5.96 -31.02 12.28
C ILE A 215 -5.65 -32.43 11.75
N ALA A 216 -4.41 -32.89 11.89
CA ALA A 216 -3.95 -34.20 11.47
C ALA A 216 -4.15 -35.29 12.53
N ILE A 217 -4.55 -34.92 13.76
CA ILE A 217 -4.74 -35.88 14.84
C ILE A 217 -6.14 -36.50 14.73
N PRO A 218 -6.28 -37.85 14.79
CA PRO A 218 -7.58 -38.50 14.73
C PRO A 218 -8.50 -38.09 15.88
N ASP A 219 -9.80 -37.92 15.62
CA ASP A 219 -10.82 -37.58 16.62
C ASP A 219 -10.92 -38.60 17.75
N SER A 220 -10.66 -39.87 17.47
CA SER A 220 -10.62 -40.92 18.47
C SER A 220 -9.55 -40.71 19.56
N ILE A 221 -8.50 -39.97 19.24
CA ILE A 221 -7.45 -39.62 20.20
C ILE A 221 -7.73 -38.24 20.80
N LEU A 222 -8.01 -37.22 19.93
CA LEU A 222 -8.20 -35.84 20.34
C LEU A 222 -9.40 -35.68 21.31
N LYS A 223 -10.49 -36.41 21.07
CA LYS A 223 -11.74 -36.35 21.86
C LYS A 223 -11.90 -37.52 22.83
N LYS A 224 -10.85 -38.26 23.09
CA LYS A 224 -10.95 -39.45 23.96
C LYS A 224 -11.38 -39.06 25.37
N PRO A 225 -12.49 -39.64 25.89
CA PRO A 225 -12.87 -39.43 27.26
C PRO A 225 -11.99 -40.31 28.19
N GLY A 226 -10.96 -39.69 28.79
CA GLY A 226 -10.07 -40.38 29.72
C GLY A 226 -8.59 -40.21 29.40
N ALA A 227 -7.73 -40.94 30.07
CA ALA A 227 -6.28 -40.86 29.88
C ALA A 227 -5.88 -41.48 28.54
N LEU A 228 -4.90 -40.84 27.89
CA LEU A 228 -4.28 -41.35 26.66
C LEU A 228 -3.26 -42.44 26.97
N SER A 229 -3.18 -43.46 26.08
CA SER A 229 -2.10 -44.44 26.15
C SER A 229 -0.75 -43.80 25.75
N PRO A 230 0.40 -44.43 26.06
CA PRO A 230 1.70 -43.95 25.61
C PRO A 230 1.76 -43.75 24.08
N GLU A 231 1.18 -44.66 23.30
CA GLU A 231 1.17 -44.62 21.83
C GLU A 231 0.28 -43.46 21.30
N GLU A 232 -0.81 -43.18 22.00
CA GLU A 232 -1.69 -42.04 21.68
C GLU A 232 -0.99 -40.70 22.02
N TRP A 233 -0.24 -40.68 23.15
CA TRP A 233 0.58 -39.54 23.52
C TRP A 233 1.66 -39.24 22.46
N GLU A 234 2.35 -40.25 21.93
CA GLU A 234 3.31 -40.09 20.86
C GLU A 234 2.69 -39.40 19.64
N LYS A 235 1.46 -39.79 19.25
CA LYS A 235 0.75 -39.18 18.13
C LYS A 235 0.38 -37.72 18.40
N ILE A 236 -0.11 -37.39 19.59
CA ILE A 236 -0.42 -36.00 19.94
C ILE A 236 0.86 -35.11 19.90
N ARG A 237 1.99 -35.64 20.41
CA ARG A 237 3.28 -34.92 20.41
C ARG A 237 3.80 -34.57 19.02
N LEU A 238 3.23 -35.11 17.95
CA LEU A 238 3.58 -34.78 16.59
C LEU A 238 2.96 -33.47 16.11
N HIS A 239 1.88 -32.96 16.76
CA HIS A 239 1.19 -31.78 16.24
C HIS A 239 2.07 -30.52 16.08
N PRO A 240 3.09 -30.22 16.92
CA PRO A 240 3.96 -29.06 16.66
C PRO A 240 4.74 -29.20 15.35
N ALA A 241 5.27 -30.39 15.08
CA ALA A 241 6.00 -30.68 13.84
C ALA A 241 5.09 -30.70 12.61
N LEU A 242 3.89 -31.27 12.76
CA LEU A 242 2.86 -31.27 11.70
C LEU A 242 2.37 -29.84 11.39
N GLY A 243 2.11 -29.05 12.43
CA GLY A 243 1.70 -27.65 12.28
C GLY A 243 2.78 -26.82 11.60
N HIS A 244 4.03 -26.94 12.03
CA HIS A 244 5.16 -26.29 11.36
C HIS A 244 5.26 -26.70 9.88
N GLY A 245 5.06 -28.00 9.58
CA GLY A 245 5.05 -28.52 8.21
C GLY A 245 3.94 -27.90 7.35
N LEU A 246 2.76 -27.69 7.90
CA LEU A 246 1.62 -27.09 7.19
C LEU A 246 1.86 -25.63 6.78
N ILE A 247 2.53 -24.85 7.64
CA ILE A 247 2.79 -23.42 7.36
C ILE A 247 4.07 -23.17 6.58
N LYS A 248 4.96 -24.16 6.47
CA LYS A 248 6.26 -24.05 5.81
C LYS A 248 6.17 -23.55 4.36
N GLU A 249 5.14 -23.96 3.64
CA GLU A 249 4.91 -23.56 2.22
C GLU A 249 4.26 -22.18 2.09
N ILE A 250 3.65 -21.68 3.16
CA ILE A 250 3.16 -20.31 3.24
C ILE A 250 4.40 -19.49 3.59
N LYS A 251 4.74 -18.47 2.82
CA LYS A 251 5.85 -17.54 3.11
C LYS A 251 5.60 -16.75 4.40
N MET A 252 5.34 -17.48 5.47
CA MET A 252 5.21 -16.92 6.81
C MET A 252 6.58 -16.82 7.46
N VAL A 253 6.72 -15.83 8.28
CA VAL A 253 7.97 -15.47 8.93
C VAL A 253 8.48 -16.60 9.84
N HIS A 254 9.77 -16.74 9.94
CA HIS A 254 10.46 -17.74 10.76
C HIS A 254 9.94 -17.82 12.21
N ILE A 255 9.59 -16.67 12.81
CA ILE A 255 9.09 -16.56 14.19
C ILE A 255 7.80 -17.37 14.41
N VAL A 256 6.82 -17.23 13.50
CA VAL A 256 5.55 -17.98 13.57
C VAL A 256 5.80 -19.48 13.58
N GLY A 257 6.66 -19.94 12.66
CA GLY A 257 7.04 -21.37 12.58
C GLY A 257 7.74 -21.87 13.85
N GLU A 258 8.63 -21.10 14.42
CA GLU A 258 9.34 -21.44 15.64
C GLU A 258 8.41 -21.49 16.87
N ILE A 259 7.43 -20.61 16.97
CA ILE A 259 6.40 -20.70 18.03
C ILE A 259 5.62 -22.01 17.89
N ILE A 260 5.11 -22.31 16.70
CA ILE A 260 4.34 -23.54 16.45
C ILE A 260 5.16 -24.79 16.76
N LEU A 261 6.43 -24.81 16.35
CA LEU A 261 7.31 -25.96 16.56
C LEU A 261 7.73 -26.14 18.03
N SER A 262 7.87 -25.04 18.79
CA SER A 262 8.55 -25.05 20.09
C SER A 262 7.64 -24.75 21.27
N HIS A 263 6.34 -24.55 21.06
CA HIS A 263 5.44 -24.12 22.15
C HIS A 263 5.31 -25.13 23.31
N HIS A 264 5.66 -26.37 23.10
CA HIS A 264 5.74 -27.40 24.14
C HIS A 264 7.16 -27.68 24.65
N GLU A 265 8.16 -26.88 24.24
CA GLU A 265 9.47 -26.95 24.83
C GLU A 265 9.43 -26.40 26.27
N ARG A 266 10.24 -26.98 27.14
CA ARG A 266 10.35 -26.60 28.55
C ARG A 266 11.72 -26.06 28.83
N TYR A 267 11.81 -25.06 29.66
CA TYR A 267 13.09 -24.38 29.95
C TYR A 267 14.19 -25.33 30.49
N ASP A 268 13.78 -26.39 31.20
CA ASP A 268 14.68 -27.43 31.71
C ASP A 268 15.13 -28.47 30.66
N GLY A 269 14.56 -28.42 29.44
CA GLY A 269 14.85 -29.35 28.34
C GLY A 269 14.08 -30.67 28.37
N THR A 270 13.06 -30.78 29.23
CA THR A 270 12.19 -31.98 29.31
C THR A 270 10.96 -31.88 28.39
N GLY A 271 10.90 -30.82 27.57
CA GLY A 271 9.85 -30.59 26.60
C GLY A 271 9.99 -31.39 25.29
N TYR A 272 9.15 -31.10 24.32
CA TYR A 272 9.15 -31.71 22.99
C TYR A 272 8.80 -30.66 21.91
N PRO A 273 9.10 -30.89 20.62
CA PRO A 273 9.59 -32.13 20.01
C PRO A 273 11.13 -32.25 19.99
N ARG A 274 11.87 -31.14 20.19
CA ARG A 274 13.33 -31.08 20.02
C ARG A 274 14.11 -31.25 21.34
N GLY A 275 13.45 -31.12 22.48
CA GLY A 275 14.11 -31.14 23.79
C GLY A 275 15.09 -29.96 24.00
N LEU A 276 14.73 -28.79 23.47
CA LEU A 276 15.54 -27.58 23.60
C LEU A 276 15.58 -27.11 25.06
N LYS A 277 16.73 -26.53 25.46
CA LYS A 277 16.93 -26.12 26.85
C LYS A 277 17.36 -24.66 26.94
N LYS A 278 16.77 -23.92 27.88
CA LYS A 278 17.11 -22.52 28.17
C LYS A 278 17.02 -21.64 26.93
N ASP A 279 18.08 -20.89 26.63
CA ASP A 279 18.15 -19.93 25.52
C ASP A 279 18.20 -20.57 24.12
N ARG A 280 18.29 -21.90 24.03
CA ARG A 280 18.09 -22.60 22.76
C ARG A 280 16.63 -22.61 22.32
N ILE A 281 15.69 -22.43 23.27
CA ILE A 281 14.29 -22.21 22.93
C ILE A 281 14.14 -20.76 22.45
N PRO A 282 13.56 -20.51 21.27
CA PRO A 282 13.30 -19.16 20.80
C PRO A 282 12.55 -18.33 21.86
N LEU A 283 12.90 -17.05 22.00
CA LEU A 283 12.33 -16.19 23.04
C LEU A 283 10.81 -16.11 22.94
N GLU A 284 10.29 -16.02 21.72
CA GLU A 284 8.87 -15.94 21.42
C GLU A 284 8.12 -17.21 21.86
N ALA A 285 8.73 -18.37 21.69
CA ALA A 285 8.16 -19.63 22.16
C ALA A 285 8.19 -19.74 23.70
N ARG A 286 9.24 -19.21 24.37
CA ARG A 286 9.29 -19.11 25.84
C ARG A 286 8.20 -18.17 26.40
N ILE A 287 7.96 -17.06 25.73
CA ILE A 287 6.89 -16.09 26.04
C ILE A 287 5.53 -16.77 25.86
N PHE A 288 5.33 -17.43 24.70
CA PHE A 288 4.10 -18.15 24.40
C PHE A 288 3.81 -19.22 25.45
N ALA A 289 4.77 -20.05 25.83
CA ALA A 289 4.57 -21.15 26.78
C ALA A 289 4.02 -20.68 28.14
N LEU A 290 4.43 -19.49 28.60
CA LEU A 290 3.87 -18.91 29.84
C LEU A 290 2.45 -18.37 29.59
N ALA A 291 2.21 -17.69 28.45
CA ALA A 291 0.91 -17.15 28.08
C ALA A 291 -0.15 -18.26 27.96
N ASP A 292 0.20 -19.38 27.31
CA ASP A 292 -0.65 -20.56 27.17
C ASP A 292 -0.97 -21.17 28.55
N ALA A 293 0.03 -21.39 29.39
CA ALA A 293 -0.18 -21.90 30.74
C ALA A 293 -1.06 -20.97 31.60
N LEU A 294 -0.90 -19.65 31.50
CA LEU A 294 -1.74 -18.68 32.18
C LEU A 294 -3.20 -18.84 31.79
N ASP A 295 -3.49 -18.95 30.48
CA ASP A 295 -4.84 -19.20 30.00
C ASP A 295 -5.34 -20.58 30.45
N ALA A 296 -4.54 -21.62 30.28
CA ALA A 296 -4.89 -22.96 30.70
C ALA A 296 -5.27 -23.08 32.18
N ILE A 297 -4.62 -22.33 33.07
CA ILE A 297 -4.92 -22.32 34.50
C ILE A 297 -6.20 -21.53 34.79
N THR A 298 -6.41 -20.41 34.12
CA THR A 298 -7.47 -19.43 34.43
C THR A 298 -8.74 -19.62 33.58
N ALA A 299 -8.72 -20.51 32.56
CA ALA A 299 -9.88 -20.86 31.75
C ALA A 299 -10.73 -21.97 32.39
N HIS A 300 -12.05 -21.94 32.14
CA HIS A 300 -12.91 -23.08 32.37
C HIS A 300 -12.67 -24.14 31.29
N ARG A 301 -12.29 -25.35 31.68
CA ARG A 301 -12.20 -26.51 30.78
C ARG A 301 -13.28 -27.55 31.14
N PRO A 302 -13.73 -28.42 30.23
CA PRO A 302 -14.79 -29.38 30.49
C PRO A 302 -14.52 -30.26 31.70
N TYR A 303 -13.26 -30.52 32.00
CA TYR A 303 -12.83 -31.40 33.08
C TYR A 303 -12.25 -30.68 34.29
N ARG A 304 -12.12 -29.33 34.24
CA ARG A 304 -11.50 -28.52 35.30
C ARG A 304 -12.11 -27.12 35.39
N ARG A 305 -12.55 -26.73 36.60
CA ARG A 305 -12.96 -25.35 36.87
C ARG A 305 -11.77 -24.41 36.76
N ALA A 306 -12.02 -23.18 36.26
CA ALA A 306 -11.05 -22.10 36.27
C ALA A 306 -10.53 -21.87 37.70
N ARG A 307 -9.22 -21.65 37.80
CA ARG A 307 -8.59 -21.13 39.03
C ARG A 307 -8.43 -19.62 38.90
N ASP A 308 -8.36 -18.96 40.03
CA ASP A 308 -8.13 -17.51 40.05
C ASP A 308 -6.70 -17.17 39.61
N PHE A 309 -6.49 -15.94 39.19
CA PHE A 309 -5.19 -15.45 38.75
C PHE A 309 -4.14 -15.44 39.86
N LYS A 310 -4.55 -15.37 41.14
CA LYS A 310 -3.62 -15.48 42.28
C LYS A 310 -3.06 -16.89 42.37
N ALA A 311 -3.89 -17.91 42.17
CA ALA A 311 -3.44 -19.31 42.10
C ALA A 311 -2.53 -19.56 40.89
N ALA A 312 -2.88 -19.00 39.72
CA ALA A 312 -2.02 -19.06 38.53
C ALA A 312 -0.64 -18.45 38.79
N ARG A 313 -0.58 -17.28 39.46
CA ARG A 313 0.65 -16.61 39.82
C ARG A 313 1.56 -17.50 40.70
N VAL A 314 1.01 -18.18 41.69
CA VAL A 314 1.75 -19.08 42.56
C VAL A 314 2.31 -20.27 41.76
N GLU A 315 1.52 -20.86 40.87
CA GLU A 315 1.93 -22.00 40.05
C GLU A 315 3.04 -21.62 39.07
N ILE A 316 2.90 -20.48 38.37
CA ILE A 316 3.91 -19.97 37.44
C ILE A 316 5.23 -19.67 38.16
N ILE A 317 5.20 -19.04 39.34
CA ILE A 317 6.42 -18.81 40.15
C ILE A 317 7.11 -20.14 40.50
N ARG A 318 6.35 -21.14 40.93
CA ARG A 318 6.89 -22.47 41.28
C ARG A 318 7.56 -23.16 40.10
N ALA A 319 7.05 -22.93 38.89
CA ALA A 319 7.57 -23.55 37.65
C ALA A 319 8.69 -22.74 36.98
N ALA A 320 9.11 -21.61 37.56
CA ALA A 320 10.24 -20.82 37.06
C ALA A 320 11.56 -21.63 37.07
N GLY A 321 12.31 -21.59 35.97
CA GLY A 321 13.54 -22.35 35.79
C GLY A 321 13.36 -23.83 35.42
N THR A 322 12.10 -24.33 35.48
CA THR A 322 11.76 -25.69 35.02
C THR A 322 10.91 -25.64 33.77
N GLN A 323 9.65 -25.31 33.87
CA GLN A 323 8.77 -25.16 32.71
C GLN A 323 9.01 -23.81 32.02
N PHE A 324 9.10 -22.74 32.79
CA PHE A 324 9.14 -21.38 32.26
C PHE A 324 10.53 -20.72 32.43
N ASP A 325 10.87 -19.85 31.49
CA ASP A 325 12.01 -18.98 31.59
C ASP A 325 11.85 -18.00 32.76
N PRO A 326 12.80 -17.95 33.71
CA PRO A 326 12.75 -17.01 34.81
C PRO A 326 12.60 -15.54 34.40
N GLN A 327 13.14 -15.13 33.25
CA GLN A 327 13.01 -13.76 32.74
C GLN A 327 11.58 -13.47 32.29
N VAL A 328 10.92 -14.42 31.61
CA VAL A 328 9.50 -14.29 31.21
C VAL A 328 8.61 -14.28 32.46
N VAL A 329 8.93 -15.10 33.47
CA VAL A 329 8.20 -15.08 34.75
C VAL A 329 8.35 -13.71 35.45
N GLN A 330 9.53 -13.10 35.43
CA GLN A 330 9.74 -11.75 35.95
C GLN A 330 8.90 -10.71 35.22
N ALA A 331 8.86 -10.77 33.88
CA ALA A 331 8.01 -9.90 33.06
C ALA A 331 6.52 -10.09 33.44
N PHE A 332 6.04 -11.31 33.57
CA PHE A 332 4.69 -11.62 34.03
C PHE A 332 4.39 -11.01 35.41
N LEU A 333 5.33 -11.10 36.34
CA LEU A 333 5.19 -10.61 37.70
C LEU A 333 5.22 -9.08 37.83
N SER A 334 5.79 -8.37 36.86
CA SER A 334 5.84 -6.91 36.84
C SER A 334 4.46 -6.27 36.61
N LEU A 335 3.51 -7.00 36.02
CA LEU A 335 2.16 -6.56 35.83
C LEU A 335 1.26 -7.06 36.99
N LYS A 336 0.35 -6.20 37.46
CA LYS A 336 -0.62 -6.56 38.52
C LYS A 336 -1.63 -7.60 38.01
N THR A 337 -2.11 -8.44 38.92
CA THR A 337 -3.07 -9.51 38.59
C THR A 337 -4.35 -8.97 37.89
N GLU A 338 -4.84 -7.82 38.35
CA GLU A 338 -6.05 -7.19 37.81
C GLU A 338 -5.93 -6.81 36.34
N ASN A 339 -4.71 -6.52 35.89
CA ASN A 339 -4.45 -6.22 34.45
C ASN A 339 -4.58 -7.48 33.59
N TRP A 340 -4.11 -8.64 34.07
CA TRP A 340 -4.26 -9.91 33.37
C TRP A 340 -5.74 -10.34 33.31
N GLU A 341 -6.48 -10.13 34.39
CA GLU A 341 -7.95 -10.31 34.45
C GLU A 341 -8.66 -9.43 33.42
N LYS A 342 -8.28 -8.16 33.34
CA LYS A 342 -8.84 -7.20 32.37
C LYS A 342 -8.58 -7.62 30.92
N ILE A 343 -7.35 -8.01 30.60
CA ILE A 343 -6.99 -8.50 29.25
C ILE A 343 -7.90 -9.68 28.88
N ARG A 344 -8.07 -10.66 29.78
CA ARG A 344 -8.96 -11.80 29.55
C ARG A 344 -10.40 -11.37 29.29
N PHE A 345 -10.94 -10.50 30.14
CA PHE A 345 -12.29 -9.98 30.00
C PHE A 345 -12.50 -9.29 28.65
N GLU A 346 -11.56 -8.46 28.23
CA GLU A 346 -11.62 -7.72 26.95
C GLU A 346 -11.56 -8.66 25.74
N THR A 347 -10.73 -9.70 25.77
CA THR A 347 -10.64 -10.67 24.68
C THR A 347 -11.88 -11.55 24.57
N THR A 348 -12.44 -11.99 25.69
CA THR A 348 -13.61 -12.87 25.68
C THR A 348 -14.93 -12.12 25.42
N SER A 349 -15.04 -10.83 25.78
CA SER A 349 -16.25 -10.03 25.55
C SER A 349 -16.41 -9.52 24.11
N ARG A 350 -15.35 -9.51 23.30
CA ARG A 350 -15.39 -9.11 21.88
C ARG A 350 -15.91 -10.19 20.92
N LEU A 351 -16.36 -11.34 21.41
CA LEU A 351 -16.76 -12.50 20.63
C LEU A 351 -18.28 -12.86 20.70
N PRO A 352 -19.23 -11.88 20.63
CA PRO A 352 -20.66 -12.19 20.88
C PRO A 352 -21.27 -13.13 19.83
N GLY A 353 -20.95 -12.98 18.55
CA GLY A 353 -21.56 -13.79 17.48
C GLY A 353 -21.14 -15.26 17.48
N ILE A 354 -19.95 -15.55 17.96
CA ILE A 354 -19.42 -16.92 18.02
C ILE A 354 -19.88 -17.63 19.33
N ALA A 355 -20.14 -16.88 20.40
CA ALA A 355 -20.76 -17.45 21.60
C ALA A 355 -22.17 -17.98 21.30
N GLU A 356 -22.98 -17.28 20.48
CA GLU A 356 -24.28 -17.78 19.99
C GLU A 356 -24.14 -19.00 19.11
N PHE A 357 -23.16 -19.01 18.21
CA PHE A 357 -22.87 -20.16 17.37
C PHE A 357 -22.41 -21.38 18.19
N ALA A 358 -21.54 -21.19 19.17
CA ALA A 358 -21.13 -22.26 20.09
C ALA A 358 -22.30 -22.80 20.93
N GLN A 359 -23.24 -21.96 21.37
CA GLN A 359 -24.47 -22.40 22.03
C GLN A 359 -25.39 -23.20 21.10
N THR A 360 -25.50 -22.79 19.87
CA THR A 360 -26.26 -23.48 18.83
C THR A 360 -25.65 -24.86 18.53
N LEU A 361 -24.34 -24.97 18.41
CA LEU A 361 -23.65 -26.26 18.27
C LEU A 361 -23.82 -27.19 19.47
N LYS A 362 -23.81 -26.66 20.70
CA LYS A 362 -24.10 -27.46 21.92
C LYS A 362 -25.53 -28.00 21.93
N LYS A 363 -26.49 -27.30 21.30
CA LYS A 363 -27.87 -27.80 21.14
C LYS A 363 -27.99 -28.90 20.09
N ILE A 364 -27.19 -28.84 19.03
CA ILE A 364 -27.19 -29.83 17.94
C ILE A 364 -26.47 -31.12 18.37
N ARG A 365 -25.54 -31.06 19.32
CA ARG A 365 -24.77 -32.20 19.84
C ARG A 365 -25.46 -32.97 20.99
N LYS A 366 -26.60 -32.48 21.48
CA LYS A 366 -27.48 -33.19 22.41
C LYS A 366 -28.58 -33.92 21.63
#